data_b589b54bb2cb2b6f728cc1fcb4bc7d58
#
_entry.id   b589b54bb2cb2b6f728cc1fcb4bc7d58
#
_cell.length_a   1.000
_cell.length_b   1.000
_cell.length_c   1.000
_cell.angle_alpha   90.00
_cell.angle_beta   90.00
_cell.angle_gamma   90.00
#
_symmetry.space_group_name_H-M   'P 1'
#
loop_
_entity.id
_entity.type
_entity.pdbx_description
1 polymer ?
#
loop_
_entity_poly.entity_id
_entity_poly.type
_entity_poly.pdbx_seq_one_letter_code
_entity_poly.pdbx_strand_id
1 'polypeptide(L)'
;MKYDGYQVGIVIKSLRIQRKLTKEGLAAELGISESTIKKYENGERALSITNLFKIIDYFKVDANTILNVAESKKETSIDSRLEL
;
A
#
# COMPACT_ATOMS: atom_id res chain seq x y z
N MET A 1 -1.07 -15.63 6.35
CA MET A 1 -1.54 -14.28 6.01
C MET A 1 -1.70 -14.16 4.51
N LYS A 2 -2.71 -13.48 4.08
CA LYS A 2 -3.00 -13.35 2.67
C LYS A 2 -2.84 -11.91 2.21
N TYR A 3 -2.11 -11.72 1.12
CA TYR A 3 -1.94 -10.40 0.51
C TYR A 3 -3.26 -9.96 -0.11
N ASP A 4 -3.66 -8.74 0.19
CA ASP A 4 -4.86 -8.15 -0.38
C ASP A 4 -4.46 -6.90 -1.15
N GLY A 5 -4.31 -7.05 -2.47
CA GLY A 5 -3.87 -5.94 -3.30
C GLY A 5 -4.81 -4.76 -3.28
N TYR A 6 -6.11 -5.02 -3.12
CA TYR A 6 -7.06 -3.92 -3.07
C TYR A 6 -6.85 -3.07 -1.83
N GLN A 7 -6.65 -3.71 -0.68
CA GLN A 7 -6.42 -2.96 0.55
C GLN A 7 -5.10 -2.20 0.50
N VAL A 8 -4.07 -2.81 -0.06
CA VAL A 8 -2.79 -2.14 -0.22
C VAL A 8 -2.95 -0.92 -1.12
N GLY A 9 -3.72 -1.06 -2.20
CA GLY A 9 -3.96 0.05 -3.10
C GLY A 9 -4.65 1.22 -2.42
N ILE A 10 -5.59 0.94 -1.52
CA ILE A 10 -6.27 1.99 -0.77
C ILE A 10 -5.27 2.77 0.08
N VAL A 11 -4.34 2.06 0.73
CA VAL A 11 -3.34 2.73 1.55
C VAL A 11 -2.44 3.62 0.69
N ILE A 12 -1.99 3.11 -0.45
CA ILE A 12 -1.14 3.89 -1.35
C ILE A 12 -1.88 5.14 -1.80
N LYS A 13 -3.13 4.99 -2.18
CA LYS A 13 -3.93 6.13 -2.62
C LYS A 13 -4.08 7.15 -1.50
N SER A 14 -4.33 6.68 -0.28
CA SER A 14 -4.49 7.57 0.86
C SER A 14 -3.21 8.37 1.12
N LEU A 15 -2.06 7.70 1.08
CA LEU A 15 -0.79 8.38 1.28
C LEU A 15 -0.55 9.41 0.19
N ARG A 16 -0.88 9.07 -1.04
CA ARG A 16 -0.72 9.99 -2.16
C ARG A 16 -1.57 11.24 -1.97
N ILE A 17 -2.83 11.04 -1.61
CA ILE A 17 -3.77 12.15 -1.47
C ILE A 17 -3.35 13.05 -0.30
N GLN A 18 -2.86 12.45 0.78
CA GLN A 18 -2.38 13.24 1.91
C GLN A 18 -1.23 14.16 1.53
N ARG A 19 -0.43 13.74 0.55
CA ARG A 19 0.66 14.57 0.04
C ARG A 19 0.23 15.47 -1.09
N LYS A 20 -1.08 15.43 -1.44
CA LYS A 20 -1.64 16.27 -2.49
C LYS A 20 -0.98 16.02 -3.84
N LEU A 21 -0.68 14.77 -4.10
CA LEU A 21 -0.05 14.36 -5.34
C LEU A 21 -1.08 13.75 -6.28
N THR A 22 -0.91 14.01 -7.58
CA THR A 22 -1.63 13.27 -8.60
C THR A 22 -0.95 11.91 -8.78
N LYS A 23 -1.63 10.99 -9.48
CA LYS A 23 -0.99 9.71 -9.81
C LYS A 23 0.27 9.94 -10.62
N GLU A 24 0.20 10.87 -11.57
CA GLU A 24 1.36 11.20 -12.37
C GLU A 24 2.49 11.76 -11.52
N GLY A 25 2.15 12.61 -10.56
CA GLY A 25 3.16 13.18 -9.68
C GLY A 25 3.84 12.13 -8.82
N LEU A 26 3.06 11.23 -8.25
CA LEU A 26 3.64 10.15 -7.45
C LEU A 26 4.53 9.27 -8.31
N ALA A 27 4.07 8.94 -9.51
CA ALA A 27 4.87 8.12 -10.42
C ALA A 27 6.22 8.75 -10.69
N ALA A 28 6.22 10.06 -10.95
CA ALA A 28 7.47 10.77 -11.20
C ALA A 28 8.39 10.72 -9.99
N GLU A 29 7.83 10.90 -8.79
CA GLU A 29 8.63 10.88 -7.58
C GLU A 29 9.24 9.51 -7.32
N LEU A 30 8.52 8.46 -7.66
CA LEU A 30 9.00 7.10 -7.40
C LEU A 30 9.81 6.53 -8.57
N GLY A 31 9.80 7.23 -9.71
CA GLY A 31 10.51 6.73 -10.88
C GLY A 31 9.86 5.52 -11.51
N ILE A 32 8.52 5.44 -11.46
CA ILE A 32 7.77 4.36 -12.09
C ILE A 32 6.67 4.99 -12.93
N SER A 33 5.96 4.18 -13.71
CA SER A 33 4.97 4.71 -14.63
C SER A 33 3.67 5.04 -13.91
N GLU A 34 2.94 6.01 -14.45
CA GLU A 34 1.63 6.34 -13.93
C GLU A 34 0.69 5.15 -14.04
N SER A 35 0.80 4.39 -15.12
CA SER A 35 0.00 3.20 -15.31
C SER A 35 0.20 2.20 -14.17
N THR A 36 1.43 2.06 -13.71
CA THR A 36 1.73 1.17 -12.59
C THR A 36 1.08 1.66 -11.31
N ILE A 37 1.15 2.97 -11.04
CA ILE A 37 0.48 3.54 -9.87
C ILE A 37 -1.03 3.27 -9.94
N LYS A 38 -1.62 3.49 -11.10
CA LYS A 38 -3.05 3.27 -11.27
C LYS A 38 -3.43 1.83 -10.99
N LYS A 39 -2.64 0.88 -11.49
CA LYS A 39 -2.92 -0.53 -11.27
C LYS A 39 -2.77 -0.92 -9.80
N TYR A 40 -1.77 -0.36 -9.12
CA TYR A 40 -1.63 -0.60 -7.69
C TYR A 40 -2.85 -0.10 -6.93
N GLU A 41 -3.28 1.12 -7.22
CA GLU A 41 -4.39 1.72 -6.49
C GLU A 41 -5.72 1.03 -6.77
N ASN A 42 -5.84 0.44 -7.95
CA ASN A 42 -7.05 -0.30 -8.29
C ASN A 42 -7.03 -1.75 -7.86
N GLY A 43 -5.91 -2.19 -7.31
CA GLY A 43 -5.78 -3.60 -6.91
C GLY A 43 -5.57 -4.55 -8.07
N GLU A 44 -5.23 -4.02 -9.24
CA GLU A 44 -5.07 -4.83 -10.44
C GLU A 44 -3.69 -5.48 -10.54
N ARG A 45 -2.76 -5.04 -9.71
CA ARG A 45 -1.39 -5.52 -9.79
C ARG A 45 -0.80 -5.58 -8.39
N ALA A 46 -0.15 -6.69 -8.08
CA ALA A 46 0.50 -6.85 -6.80
C ALA A 46 1.72 -5.95 -6.72
N LEU A 47 1.95 -5.39 -5.54
CA LEU A 47 3.08 -4.50 -5.31
C LEU A 47 4.36 -5.32 -5.29
N SER A 48 5.34 -4.93 -6.10
CA SER A 48 6.62 -5.62 -6.10
C SER A 48 7.43 -5.18 -4.89
N ILE A 49 8.39 -6.02 -4.52
CA ILE A 49 9.27 -5.69 -3.39
C ILE A 49 10.04 -4.41 -3.68
N THR A 50 10.53 -4.28 -4.91
CA THR A 50 11.29 -3.09 -5.29
C THR A 50 10.45 -1.83 -5.11
N ASN A 51 9.22 -1.86 -5.59
CA ASN A 51 8.36 -0.68 -5.50
C ASN A 51 7.84 -0.48 -4.09
N LEU A 52 7.67 -1.55 -3.32
CA LEU A 52 7.34 -1.40 -1.92
C LEU A 52 8.41 -0.57 -1.21
N PHE A 53 9.68 -0.89 -1.42
CA PHE A 53 10.76 -0.14 -0.79
C PHE A 53 10.76 1.32 -1.23
N LYS A 54 10.46 1.57 -2.51
CA LYS A 54 10.38 2.96 -2.98
C LYS A 54 9.29 3.73 -2.25
N ILE A 55 8.15 3.08 -2.04
CA ILE A 55 7.00 3.72 -1.41
C ILE A 55 7.27 4.00 0.06
N ILE A 56 7.79 3.00 0.80
CA ILE A 56 8.04 3.21 2.22
C ILE A 56 9.13 4.25 2.43
N ASP A 57 10.10 4.30 1.55
CA ASP A 57 11.16 5.29 1.66
C ASP A 57 10.64 6.70 1.36
N TYR A 58 9.84 6.81 0.33
CA TYR A 58 9.32 8.13 -0.06
C TYR A 58 8.37 8.68 0.98
N PHE A 59 7.44 7.86 1.46
CA PHE A 59 6.44 8.32 2.41
C PHE A 59 6.93 8.27 3.85
N LYS A 60 8.08 7.65 4.08
CA LYS A 60 8.65 7.52 5.43
C LYS A 60 7.73 6.75 6.36
N VAL A 61 7.14 5.71 5.84
CA VAL A 61 6.34 4.78 6.64
C VAL A 61 7.04 3.43 6.59
N ASP A 62 6.71 2.53 7.52
CA ASP A 62 7.32 1.21 7.43
C ASP A 62 6.42 0.29 6.61
N ALA A 63 6.96 -0.88 6.27
CA ALA A 63 6.24 -1.82 5.42
C ALA A 63 4.95 -2.27 6.07
N ASN A 64 4.92 -2.37 7.39
CA ASN A 64 3.72 -2.81 8.10
C ASN A 64 2.57 -1.84 7.92
N THR A 65 2.87 -0.56 7.79
CA THR A 65 1.82 0.43 7.56
C THR A 65 1.05 0.10 6.29
N ILE A 66 1.75 -0.36 5.28
CA ILE A 66 1.12 -0.66 3.99
C ILE A 66 0.51 -2.05 3.98
N LEU A 67 1.24 -3.04 4.48
CA LEU A 67 0.83 -4.43 4.33
C LEU A 67 -0.15 -4.89 5.39
N ASN A 68 -0.12 -4.29 6.57
CA ASN A 68 -0.96 -4.74 7.66
C ASN A 68 -2.42 -4.35 7.53
N VAL A 69 -2.75 -3.50 6.58
CA VAL A 69 -4.16 -3.14 6.40
C VAL A 69 -4.99 -4.39 6.14
N ALA A 70 -4.51 -5.24 5.22
CA ALA A 70 -5.24 -6.46 4.91
C ALA A 70 -5.21 -7.43 6.08
N GLU A 71 -4.08 -7.49 6.74
CA GLU A 71 -3.93 -8.40 7.85
C GLU A 71 -4.73 -7.97 9.07
N SER A 72 -4.79 -6.66 9.30
CA SER A 72 -5.56 -6.12 10.41
C SER A 72 -7.02 -6.51 10.31
N LYS A 73 -7.55 -6.49 9.11
CA LYS A 73 -8.95 -6.84 8.94
C LYS A 73 -9.21 -8.27 9.32
N LYS A 74 -8.24 -9.14 9.09
CA LYS A 74 -8.38 -10.52 9.50
C LYS A 74 -8.23 -10.67 11.00
N GLU A 75 -7.35 -9.90 11.56
CA GLU A 75 -7.05 -10.02 12.97
C GLU A 75 -8.17 -9.57 13.85
N THR A 76 -8.95 -8.63 13.38
CA THR A 76 -10.07 -8.17 14.20
C THR A 76 -11.03 -9.29 14.48
N SER A 77 -10.98 -10.30 13.72
CA SER A 77 -11.85 -11.44 13.96
C SER A 77 -11.25 -12.40 14.96
N ILE A 78 -10.04 -12.24 15.30
CA ILE A 78 -9.36 -13.12 16.21
C ILE A 78 -9.14 -12.57 17.53
N ASP A 79 -8.77 -12.15 17.54
CA ASP A 79 -8.09 -11.97 18.49
C ASP A 79 -7.91 -12.27 19.31
N SER A 80 -8.09 -12.48 19.10
CA SER A 80 -7.73 -12.88 19.78
C SER A 80 -6.97 -13.28 20.27
N ARG A 81 -6.77 -13.42 20.15
CA ARG A 81 -5.90 -13.97 20.57
C ARG A 81 -5.40 -13.96 21.41
N LEU A 82 -6.13 -13.72 21.39
CA LEU A 82 -5.67 -13.81 22.12
C LEU A 82 -5.45 -14.15 22.75
N GLU A 83 -5.71 -14.30 22.55
CA GLU A 83 -5.42 -14.81 23.11
C GLU A 83 -5.11 -15.09 23.65
N LEU A 84 -5.57 -15.12 23.53
CA LEU A 84 -5.29 -15.65 24.18
C LEU A 84 -4.87 -15.85 24.66
#